data_53a5170ed174570d3f5384b9e3994198
#
_entry.id   53a5170ed174570d3f5384b9e3994198
#
_cell.length_a   1.000
_cell.length_b   1.000
_cell.length_c   1.000
_cell.angle_alpha   90.00
_cell.angle_beta   90.00
_cell.angle_gamma   90.00
#
_symmetry.space_group_name_H-M   'P 1'
#
loop_
_entity.id
_entity.type
_entity.pdbx_description
1 polymer ?
#
loop_
_entity_poly.entity_id
_entity_poly.type
_entity_poly.pdbx_seq_one_letter_code
_entity_poly.pdbx_strand_id
1 'polypeptide(L)'
;MASRRSGAENGTQNAGECNWLHHWGIQVHPIEKQPEILRVDRLKKVYKSGDTDLVLFDNLSFQVRKGEMLAIVGESGSGKSSLLHILGTLDRGSEGDVYCAQIQAGKLNEDAAADFRNREIGFVWQFHYLLPEFTAQENVAMPLLMRGIAYRPAMEKAATWLQEVGLTSRSHHRAGELSGGEQQRVALARALITGPQILMADEPTGDLDNRTAEMVFELIQRLHREYRLTSLIVTHNLDFARRCDRVLRLHQGHAGEVSPASLHI
;
A
#
# COMPACT_ATOMS: atom_id res chain seq x y z
N MET A 1 -49.83 41.94 -36.14
CA MET A 1 -49.15 42.77 -35.15
C MET A 1 -48.22 41.92 -34.37
N ALA A 2 -46.91 42.16 -34.47
CA ALA A 2 -45.84 41.39 -33.95
C ALA A 2 -45.57 41.69 -32.49
N SER A 3 -45.12 40.71 -31.74
CA SER A 3 -44.36 40.95 -30.53
C SER A 3 -43.28 39.87 -30.38
N ARG A 4 -42.04 40.30 -30.61
CA ARG A 4 -40.82 39.53 -30.33
C ARG A 4 -40.55 39.59 -28.83
N ARG A 5 -40.20 38.45 -28.24
CA ARG A 5 -39.42 38.41 -26.97
C ARG A 5 -38.16 37.61 -27.21
N SER A 6 -37.07 38.30 -27.03
CA SER A 6 -35.71 37.81 -26.99
C SER A 6 -35.48 37.08 -25.68
N GLY A 7 -35.05 35.83 -25.73
CA GLY A 7 -34.46 35.09 -24.63
C GLY A 7 -32.96 35.01 -24.84
N ALA A 8 -32.18 35.54 -23.89
CA ALA A 8 -30.73 35.43 -23.87
C ALA A 8 -30.34 34.04 -23.39
N GLU A 9 -29.68 33.28 -24.24
CA GLU A 9 -29.00 32.04 -23.85
C GLU A 9 -27.63 32.36 -23.28
N ASN A 10 -27.47 32.07 -21.99
CA ASN A 10 -26.17 32.05 -21.33
C ASN A 10 -25.40 30.81 -21.78
N GLY A 11 -24.46 30.99 -22.66
CA GLY A 11 -23.52 29.96 -23.06
C GLY A 11 -22.47 29.74 -21.98
N THR A 12 -22.62 28.66 -21.21
CA THR A 12 -21.47 28.05 -20.49
C THR A 12 -20.70 27.20 -21.48
N GLN A 13 -19.57 27.71 -21.92
CA GLN A 13 -18.57 26.95 -22.68
C GLN A 13 -17.97 25.88 -21.75
N ASN A 14 -18.39 24.63 -21.96
CA ASN A 14 -17.75 23.45 -21.39
C ASN A 14 -16.53 23.08 -22.25
N ALA A 15 -15.41 22.89 -21.58
CA ALA A 15 -14.11 22.56 -22.13
C ALA A 15 -14.14 21.27 -22.98
N GLY A 16 -13.50 21.36 -24.13
CA GLY A 16 -13.03 20.38 -25.08
C GLY A 16 -13.32 18.89 -24.85
N GLU A 17 -14.50 18.42 -25.21
CA GLU A 17 -14.70 17.02 -25.54
C GLU A 17 -14.06 16.74 -26.89
N CYS A 18 -13.12 15.78 -26.95
CA CYS A 18 -12.50 15.31 -28.18
C CYS A 18 -13.53 14.60 -29.08
N ASN A 19 -14.31 15.37 -29.83
CA ASN A 19 -15.42 14.90 -30.67
C ASN A 19 -14.99 14.03 -31.86
N TRP A 20 -13.68 13.83 -32.09
CA TRP A 20 -13.14 13.01 -33.16
C TRP A 20 -13.17 11.48 -32.85
N LEU A 21 -13.24 11.07 -31.56
CA LEU A 21 -13.30 9.66 -31.15
C LEU A 21 -14.64 9.01 -31.51
N HIS A 22 -15.73 9.77 -31.50
CA HIS A 22 -17.07 9.28 -31.91
C HIS A 22 -17.14 8.89 -33.40
N HIS A 23 -16.26 9.43 -34.23
CA HIS A 23 -16.20 9.12 -35.65
C HIS A 23 -15.72 7.69 -35.93
N TRP A 24 -14.99 7.08 -34.97
CA TRP A 24 -14.45 5.73 -35.05
C TRP A 24 -15.23 4.70 -34.23
N GLY A 25 -16.40 5.06 -33.69
CA GLY A 25 -17.21 4.15 -32.88
C GLY A 25 -16.60 3.78 -31.52
N ILE A 26 -15.62 4.55 -31.05
CA ILE A 26 -14.98 4.33 -29.76
C ILE A 26 -15.86 4.96 -28.69
N GLN A 27 -16.52 4.12 -27.89
CA GLN A 27 -17.25 4.56 -26.70
C GLN A 27 -16.23 4.93 -25.62
N VAL A 28 -16.06 6.20 -25.36
CA VAL A 28 -15.30 6.70 -24.20
C VAL A 28 -16.22 6.54 -22.99
N HIS A 29 -16.00 5.47 -22.22
CA HIS A 29 -16.62 5.39 -20.90
C HIS A 29 -15.99 6.48 -20.02
N PRO A 30 -16.78 7.25 -19.24
CA PRO A 30 -16.22 8.13 -18.22
C PRO A 30 -15.31 7.31 -17.33
N ILE A 31 -14.10 7.79 -17.06
CA ILE A 31 -13.22 7.18 -16.06
C ILE A 31 -13.98 7.33 -14.74
N GLU A 32 -14.65 6.26 -14.30
CA GLU A 32 -15.22 6.19 -12.97
C GLU A 32 -14.08 6.47 -12.01
N LYS A 33 -14.18 7.55 -11.22
CA LYS A 33 -13.20 7.84 -10.16
C LYS A 33 -13.16 6.60 -9.28
N GLN A 34 -12.05 5.88 -9.31
CA GLN A 34 -11.87 4.70 -8.46
C GLN A 34 -12.16 5.11 -7.02
N PRO A 35 -12.97 4.33 -6.29
CA PRO A 35 -13.34 4.67 -4.92
C PRO A 35 -12.06 4.73 -4.05
N GLU A 36 -12.02 5.67 -3.13
CA GLU A 36 -10.95 5.73 -2.14
C GLU A 36 -11.03 4.50 -1.22
N ILE A 37 -9.89 3.90 -0.94
CA ILE A 37 -9.79 2.77 -0.02
C ILE A 37 -9.14 3.17 1.31
N LEU A 38 -8.33 4.23 1.27
CA LEU A 38 -7.69 4.78 2.45
C LEU A 38 -7.80 6.30 2.43
N ARG A 39 -8.20 6.89 3.56
CA ARG A 39 -8.27 8.32 3.78
C ARG A 39 -7.68 8.69 5.12
N VAL A 40 -6.84 9.70 5.11
CA VAL A 40 -6.22 10.32 6.27
C VAL A 40 -6.73 11.74 6.38
N ASP A 41 -7.33 12.09 7.52
CA ASP A 41 -7.92 13.39 7.79
C ASP A 41 -7.22 14.04 8.99
N ARG A 42 -6.43 15.08 8.74
CA ARG A 42 -5.76 15.93 9.76
C ARG A 42 -5.02 15.12 10.83
N LEU A 43 -4.34 14.07 10.39
CA LEU A 43 -3.59 13.19 11.28
C LEU A 43 -2.45 13.96 11.94
N LYS A 44 -2.37 13.84 13.28
CA LYS A 44 -1.28 14.30 14.10
C LYS A 44 -0.67 13.14 14.87
N LYS A 45 0.64 13.09 14.96
CA LYS A 45 1.36 12.13 15.79
C LYS A 45 2.43 12.82 16.59
N VAL A 46 2.33 12.66 17.91
CA VAL A 46 3.29 13.16 18.87
C VAL A 46 3.79 12.02 19.72
N TYR A 47 5.11 11.91 19.86
CA TYR A 47 5.74 11.03 20.85
C TYR A 47 6.26 11.85 22.01
N LYS A 48 5.95 11.44 23.23
CA LYS A 48 6.49 12.02 24.45
C LYS A 48 7.88 11.47 24.71
N SER A 49 8.87 12.33 24.78
CA SER A 49 10.27 11.97 25.09
C SER A 49 10.75 12.82 26.28
N GLY A 50 10.54 12.33 27.50
CA GLY A 50 10.82 13.08 28.73
C GLY A 50 9.98 14.36 28.79
N ASP A 51 10.64 15.52 28.94
CA ASP A 51 10.00 16.85 29.01
C ASP A 51 9.76 17.49 27.64
N THR A 52 10.08 16.79 26.52
CA THR A 52 9.92 17.33 25.17
C THR A 52 8.97 16.47 24.36
N ASP A 53 8.12 17.11 23.57
CA ASP A 53 7.24 16.45 22.62
C ASP A 53 7.90 16.43 21.23
N LEU A 54 8.03 15.23 20.66
CA LEU A 54 8.46 15.04 19.29
C LEU A 54 7.22 14.95 18.38
N VAL A 55 6.95 16.01 17.63
CA VAL A 55 5.86 16.04 16.65
C VAL A 55 6.36 15.44 15.35
N LEU A 56 5.82 14.28 14.94
CA LEU A 56 6.13 13.63 13.66
C LEU A 56 5.27 14.16 12.53
N PHE A 57 3.97 14.31 12.77
CA PHE A 57 3.01 14.87 11.81
C PHE A 57 2.15 15.88 12.52
N ASP A 58 1.77 16.93 11.77
CA ASP A 58 0.78 17.90 12.20
C ASP A 58 -0.12 18.21 10.99
N ASN A 59 -1.42 17.94 11.13
CA ASN A 59 -2.44 18.18 10.10
C ASN A 59 -2.19 17.44 8.75
N LEU A 60 -1.70 16.19 8.81
CA LEU A 60 -1.45 15.37 7.62
C LEU A 60 -2.77 14.89 7.02
N SER A 61 -3.01 15.16 5.72
CA SER A 61 -4.22 14.72 5.03
C SER A 61 -3.90 14.26 3.61
N PHE A 62 -4.38 13.07 3.24
CA PHE A 62 -4.30 12.52 1.88
C PHE A 62 -5.25 11.34 1.71
N GLN A 63 -5.42 10.89 0.47
CA GLN A 63 -6.27 9.76 0.09
C GLN A 63 -5.50 8.80 -0.81
N VAL A 64 -5.89 7.52 -0.79
CA VAL A 64 -5.38 6.47 -1.69
C VAL A 64 -6.56 5.82 -2.40
N ARG A 65 -6.48 5.70 -3.72
CA ARG A 65 -7.52 5.08 -4.54
C ARG A 65 -7.38 3.56 -4.53
N LYS A 66 -8.49 2.87 -4.68
CA LYS A 66 -8.46 1.41 -4.81
C LYS A 66 -7.68 1.00 -6.07
N GLY A 67 -6.75 0.06 -5.92
CA GLY A 67 -5.90 -0.40 -7.02
C GLY A 67 -4.75 0.54 -7.37
N GLU A 68 -4.49 1.57 -6.58
CA GLU A 68 -3.36 2.49 -6.75
C GLU A 68 -2.08 1.94 -6.10
N MET A 69 -0.94 2.11 -6.76
CA MET A 69 0.38 1.93 -6.16
C MET A 69 0.95 3.31 -5.77
N LEU A 70 0.96 3.61 -4.48
CA LEU A 70 1.44 4.85 -3.91
C LEU A 70 2.81 4.65 -3.28
N ALA A 71 3.81 5.42 -3.72
CA ALA A 71 5.09 5.53 -3.02
C ALA A 71 5.04 6.65 -1.96
N ILE A 72 5.63 6.40 -0.80
CA ILE A 72 5.87 7.40 0.24
C ILE A 72 7.38 7.54 0.40
N VAL A 73 7.90 8.71 0.05
CA VAL A 73 9.34 9.03 0.12
C VAL A 73 9.60 10.13 1.13
N GLY A 74 10.84 10.25 1.60
CA GLY A 74 11.25 11.29 2.54
C GLY A 74 12.56 10.94 3.22
N GLU A 75 13.14 11.87 3.93
CA GLU A 75 14.40 11.69 4.66
C GLU A 75 14.27 10.63 5.77
N SER A 76 15.41 10.08 6.20
CA SER A 76 15.43 9.21 7.38
C SER A 76 14.88 9.97 8.60
N GLY A 77 14.06 9.31 9.40
CA GLY A 77 13.42 9.95 10.56
C GLY A 77 12.21 10.85 10.24
N SER A 78 11.80 11.02 8.99
CA SER A 78 10.62 11.83 8.62
C SER A 78 9.27 11.21 9.05
N GLY A 79 9.27 10.01 9.66
CA GLY A 79 8.06 9.36 10.17
C GLY A 79 7.36 8.41 9.20
N LYS A 80 7.97 8.03 8.07
CA LYS A 80 7.35 7.15 7.06
C LYS A 80 6.86 5.81 7.63
N SER A 81 7.72 5.12 8.38
CA SER A 81 7.36 3.84 9.04
C SER A 81 6.29 4.04 10.09
N SER A 82 6.37 5.14 10.88
CA SER A 82 5.32 5.47 11.86
C SER A 82 3.98 5.75 11.19
N LEU A 83 3.99 6.43 10.02
CA LEU A 83 2.79 6.63 9.23
C LEU A 83 2.21 5.27 8.79
N LEU A 84 3.05 4.38 8.24
CA LEU A 84 2.62 3.05 7.80
C LEU A 84 2.04 2.23 8.97
N HIS A 85 2.64 2.32 10.18
CA HIS A 85 2.13 1.67 11.38
C HIS A 85 0.73 2.18 11.76
N ILE A 86 0.50 3.49 11.68
CA ILE A 86 -0.81 4.08 12.00
C ILE A 86 -1.84 3.65 10.94
N LEU A 87 -1.50 3.72 9.65
CA LEU A 87 -2.37 3.30 8.57
C LEU A 87 -2.73 1.80 8.67
N GLY A 88 -1.77 1.01 9.12
CA GLY A 88 -1.90 -0.43 9.35
C GLY A 88 -2.48 -0.82 10.70
N THR A 89 -2.98 0.10 11.49
CA THR A 89 -3.56 -0.14 12.83
C THR A 89 -2.61 -0.79 13.84
N LEU A 90 -1.28 -0.66 13.64
CA LEU A 90 -0.25 -1.10 14.58
C LEU A 90 0.08 -0.02 15.63
N ASP A 91 -0.23 1.24 15.31
CA ASP A 91 -0.12 2.39 16.20
C ASP A 91 -1.34 3.31 15.99
N ARG A 92 -1.49 4.31 16.83
CA ARG A 92 -2.59 5.27 16.77
C ARG A 92 -2.07 6.68 16.54
N GLY A 93 -2.82 7.49 15.78
CA GLY A 93 -2.63 8.93 15.74
C GLY A 93 -2.90 9.54 17.12
N SER A 94 -2.26 10.67 17.40
CA SER A 94 -2.58 11.47 18.59
C SER A 94 -3.87 12.28 18.40
N GLU A 95 -4.10 12.76 17.17
CA GLU A 95 -5.31 13.47 16.74
C GLU A 95 -5.59 13.16 15.27
N GLY A 96 -6.80 13.46 14.79
CA GLY A 96 -7.22 13.19 13.42
C GLY A 96 -7.74 11.76 13.22
N ASP A 97 -8.16 11.47 12.00
CA ASP A 97 -8.83 10.23 11.68
C ASP A 97 -8.15 9.49 10.51
N VAL A 98 -8.12 8.17 10.58
CA VAL A 98 -7.71 7.27 9.50
C VAL A 98 -8.87 6.33 9.16
N TYR A 99 -9.26 6.32 7.91
CA TYR A 99 -10.24 5.40 7.35
C TYR A 99 -9.54 4.44 6.40
N CYS A 100 -9.73 3.15 6.59
CA CYS A 100 -9.14 2.10 5.77
C CYS A 100 -10.21 1.06 5.43
N ALA A 101 -10.41 0.72 4.16
CA ALA A 101 -11.49 -0.14 3.69
C ALA A 101 -12.86 0.25 4.29
N GLN A 102 -13.18 1.55 4.33
CA GLN A 102 -14.40 2.16 4.89
C GLN A 102 -14.54 2.05 6.42
N ILE A 103 -13.55 1.51 7.13
CA ILE A 103 -13.54 1.39 8.58
C ILE A 103 -12.69 2.51 9.17
N GLN A 104 -13.19 3.20 10.22
CA GLN A 104 -12.42 4.16 10.99
C GLN A 104 -11.41 3.43 11.88
N ALA A 105 -10.18 3.31 11.41
CA ALA A 105 -9.13 2.47 12.00
C ALA A 105 -8.81 2.85 13.46
N GLY A 106 -8.78 4.14 13.78
CA GLY A 106 -8.48 4.64 15.12
C GLY A 106 -9.51 4.28 16.21
N LYS A 107 -10.73 3.84 15.82
CA LYS A 107 -11.80 3.44 16.76
C LYS A 107 -11.83 1.94 17.07
N LEU A 108 -11.03 1.14 16.35
CA LEU A 108 -10.96 -0.29 16.60
C LEU A 108 -10.30 -0.56 17.97
N ASN A 109 -10.86 -1.49 18.75
CA ASN A 109 -10.15 -2.07 19.88
C ASN A 109 -9.04 -3.02 19.36
N GLU A 110 -8.20 -3.53 20.25
CA GLU A 110 -7.04 -4.35 19.87
C GLU A 110 -7.42 -5.62 19.11
N ASP A 111 -8.45 -6.33 19.55
CA ASP A 111 -8.92 -7.58 18.91
C ASP A 111 -9.49 -7.30 17.53
N ALA A 112 -10.35 -6.28 17.40
CA ALA A 112 -10.91 -5.87 16.13
C ALA A 112 -9.83 -5.35 15.16
N ALA A 113 -8.82 -4.63 15.67
CA ALA A 113 -7.67 -4.17 14.88
C ALA A 113 -6.81 -5.35 14.40
N ALA A 114 -6.61 -6.38 15.25
CA ALA A 114 -5.87 -7.57 14.86
C ALA A 114 -6.61 -8.38 13.78
N ASP A 115 -7.94 -8.57 13.93
CA ASP A 115 -8.77 -9.24 12.90
C ASP A 115 -8.79 -8.44 11.59
N PHE A 116 -8.94 -7.11 11.68
CA PHE A 116 -8.89 -6.22 10.52
C PHE A 116 -7.55 -6.31 9.78
N ARG A 117 -6.41 -6.20 10.49
CA ARG A 117 -5.08 -6.36 9.89
C ARG A 117 -4.95 -7.69 9.16
N ASN A 118 -5.33 -8.77 9.82
CA ASN A 118 -5.21 -10.10 9.26
C ASN A 118 -6.06 -10.27 7.98
N ARG A 119 -7.23 -9.60 7.85
CA ARG A 119 -8.14 -9.72 6.71
C ARG A 119 -7.84 -8.78 5.56
N GLU A 120 -7.54 -7.51 5.88
CA GLU A 120 -7.55 -6.43 4.91
C GLU A 120 -6.16 -5.97 4.51
N ILE A 121 -5.12 -6.28 5.33
CA ILE A 121 -3.79 -5.73 5.15
C ILE A 121 -2.73 -6.83 5.08
N GLY A 122 -1.90 -6.80 4.04
CA GLY A 122 -0.66 -7.55 3.98
C GLY A 122 0.53 -6.64 4.31
N PHE A 123 1.39 -7.06 5.23
CA PHE A 123 2.60 -6.31 5.60
C PHE A 123 3.85 -6.96 5.05
N VAL A 124 4.72 -6.14 4.49
CA VAL A 124 6.09 -6.50 4.09
C VAL A 124 7.05 -5.47 4.70
N TRP A 125 8.02 -5.94 5.47
CA TRP A 125 8.98 -5.11 6.19
C TRP A 125 10.38 -5.24 5.59
N GLN A 126 11.23 -4.27 5.85
CA GLN A 126 12.65 -4.32 5.51
C GLN A 126 13.32 -5.55 6.11
N PHE A 127 13.16 -5.75 7.43
CA PHE A 127 13.50 -7.03 8.08
C PHE A 127 12.33 -7.97 7.91
N HIS A 128 12.52 -9.08 7.27
CA HIS A 128 11.49 -10.01 6.82
C HIS A 128 10.58 -10.55 7.93
N TYR A 129 11.05 -10.53 9.20
CA TYR A 129 10.37 -11.06 10.40
C TYR A 129 9.79 -12.46 10.18
N LEU A 130 10.57 -13.32 9.52
CA LEU A 130 10.23 -14.73 9.43
C LEU A 130 10.48 -15.39 10.78
N LEU A 131 9.61 -16.31 11.14
CA LEU A 131 9.76 -17.14 12.33
C LEU A 131 10.87 -18.16 12.07
N PRO A 132 12.01 -18.12 12.78
CA PRO A 132 13.21 -18.85 12.40
C PRO A 132 13.08 -20.37 12.58
N GLU A 133 12.20 -20.83 13.48
CA GLU A 133 11.95 -22.24 13.76
C GLU A 133 11.05 -22.90 12.69
N PHE A 134 10.34 -22.08 11.92
CA PHE A 134 9.37 -22.53 10.93
C PHE A 134 9.99 -22.55 9.53
N THR A 135 9.51 -23.49 8.71
CA THR A 135 9.82 -23.54 7.27
C THR A 135 9.22 -22.36 6.53
N ALA A 136 9.65 -22.12 5.29
CA ALA A 136 9.07 -21.12 4.40
C ALA A 136 7.56 -21.33 4.25
N GLN A 137 7.13 -22.58 4.06
CA GLN A 137 5.71 -22.92 3.88
C GLN A 137 4.89 -22.66 5.15
N GLU A 138 5.42 -22.99 6.32
CA GLU A 138 4.76 -22.71 7.60
C GLU A 138 4.69 -21.21 7.89
N ASN A 139 5.76 -20.44 7.60
CA ASN A 139 5.73 -18.98 7.68
C ASN A 139 4.62 -18.38 6.80
N VAL A 140 4.48 -18.84 5.57
CA VAL A 140 3.43 -18.39 4.67
C VAL A 140 2.04 -18.79 5.16
N ALA A 141 1.88 -20.02 5.72
CA ALA A 141 0.60 -20.51 6.21
C ALA A 141 0.11 -19.80 7.49
N MET A 142 1.02 -19.22 8.28
CA MET A 142 0.75 -18.68 9.63
C MET A 142 -0.48 -17.76 9.69
N PRO A 143 -0.69 -16.77 8.80
CA PRO A 143 -1.85 -15.89 8.87
C PRO A 143 -3.19 -16.63 8.73
N LEU A 144 -3.24 -17.73 7.98
CA LEU A 144 -4.44 -18.57 7.85
C LEU A 144 -4.67 -19.43 9.09
N LEU A 145 -3.60 -19.96 9.68
CA LEU A 145 -3.68 -20.73 10.92
C LEU A 145 -4.20 -19.85 12.06
N MET A 146 -3.77 -18.59 12.14
CA MET A 146 -4.28 -17.62 13.11
C MET A 146 -5.77 -17.29 12.91
N ARG A 147 -6.31 -17.47 11.69
CA ARG A 147 -7.76 -17.38 11.40
C ARG A 147 -8.52 -18.64 11.80
N GLY A 148 -7.85 -19.66 12.30
CA GLY A 148 -8.48 -20.96 12.62
C GLY A 148 -8.69 -21.87 11.41
N ILE A 149 -8.08 -21.56 10.27
CA ILE A 149 -8.06 -22.47 9.11
C ILE A 149 -7.26 -23.72 9.49
N ALA A 150 -7.79 -24.91 9.20
CA ALA A 150 -7.12 -26.16 9.53
C ALA A 150 -5.74 -26.25 8.85
N TYR A 151 -4.80 -26.94 9.50
CA TYR A 151 -3.39 -27.02 9.08
C TYR A 151 -3.23 -27.43 7.62
N ARG A 152 -3.86 -28.52 7.20
CA ARG A 152 -3.70 -29.07 5.85
C ARG A 152 -4.11 -28.08 4.74
N PRO A 153 -5.33 -27.49 4.73
CA PRO A 153 -5.70 -26.51 3.70
C PRO A 153 -4.86 -25.22 3.77
N ALA A 154 -4.40 -24.80 4.96
CA ALA A 154 -3.50 -23.66 5.09
C ALA A 154 -2.14 -23.94 4.41
N MET A 155 -1.58 -25.14 4.62
CA MET A 155 -0.32 -25.56 4.01
C MET A 155 -0.45 -25.74 2.48
N GLU A 156 -1.55 -26.29 1.97
CA GLU A 156 -1.81 -26.40 0.52
C GLU A 156 -1.85 -25.02 -0.13
N LYS A 157 -2.53 -24.06 0.50
CA LYS A 157 -2.56 -22.66 -0.01
C LYS A 157 -1.19 -21.98 0.08
N ALA A 158 -0.43 -22.26 1.14
CA ALA A 158 0.93 -21.73 1.29
C ALA A 158 1.88 -22.28 0.20
N ALA A 159 1.77 -23.55 -0.15
CA ALA A 159 2.54 -24.13 -1.26
C ALA A 159 2.23 -23.44 -2.59
N THR A 160 0.96 -23.12 -2.87
CA THR A 160 0.56 -22.36 -4.07
C THR A 160 1.19 -20.97 -4.07
N TRP A 161 1.19 -20.25 -2.95
CA TRP A 161 1.83 -18.95 -2.85
C TRP A 161 3.35 -19.00 -2.97
N LEU A 162 4.00 -20.06 -2.46
CA LEU A 162 5.43 -20.25 -2.68
C LEU A 162 5.76 -20.52 -4.15
N GLN A 163 4.89 -21.23 -4.87
CA GLN A 163 5.01 -21.40 -6.33
C GLN A 163 4.88 -20.04 -7.04
N GLU A 164 3.91 -19.21 -6.62
CA GLU A 164 3.64 -17.88 -7.18
C GLU A 164 4.86 -16.94 -7.07
N VAL A 165 5.59 -17.03 -5.96
CA VAL A 165 6.81 -16.23 -5.73
C VAL A 165 8.11 -16.95 -6.18
N GLY A 166 8.00 -18.10 -6.87
CA GLY A 166 9.14 -18.83 -7.43
C GLY A 166 10.00 -19.57 -6.40
N LEU A 167 9.39 -20.06 -5.30
CA LEU A 167 10.10 -20.72 -4.20
C LEU A 167 9.62 -22.14 -3.90
N THR A 168 9.05 -22.84 -4.87
CA THR A 168 8.57 -24.24 -4.71
C THR A 168 9.65 -25.17 -4.13
N SER A 169 10.88 -25.07 -4.62
CA SER A 169 12.00 -25.89 -4.16
C SER A 169 12.53 -25.52 -2.77
N ARG A 170 12.08 -24.39 -2.23
CA ARG A 170 12.49 -23.84 -0.92
C ARG A 170 11.44 -24.01 0.18
N SER A 171 10.31 -24.64 -0.13
CA SER A 171 9.15 -24.75 0.79
C SER A 171 9.50 -25.30 2.17
N HIS A 172 10.42 -26.24 2.25
CA HIS A 172 10.84 -26.91 3.51
C HIS A 172 12.08 -26.29 4.16
N HIS A 173 12.68 -25.23 3.58
CA HIS A 173 13.83 -24.54 4.16
C HIS A 173 13.35 -23.61 5.28
N ARG A 174 14.14 -23.51 6.35
CA ARG A 174 13.94 -22.54 7.44
C ARG A 174 14.47 -21.17 7.02
N ALA A 175 14.06 -20.13 7.72
CA ALA A 175 14.46 -18.75 7.41
C ALA A 175 15.98 -18.58 7.27
N GLY A 176 16.78 -19.16 8.16
CA GLY A 176 18.24 -19.06 8.13
C GLY A 176 18.92 -19.79 6.96
N GLU A 177 18.20 -20.64 6.23
CA GLU A 177 18.69 -21.38 5.06
C GLU A 177 18.36 -20.67 3.74
N LEU A 178 17.64 -19.54 3.82
CA LEU A 178 17.21 -18.74 2.67
C LEU A 178 18.07 -17.49 2.52
N SER A 179 18.39 -17.13 1.29
CA SER A 179 18.98 -15.82 0.98
C SER A 179 18.01 -14.68 1.34
N GLY A 180 18.52 -13.44 1.52
CA GLY A 180 17.69 -12.27 1.83
C GLY A 180 16.55 -12.07 0.86
N GLY A 181 16.81 -12.19 -0.45
CA GLY A 181 15.77 -12.10 -1.47
C GLY A 181 14.76 -13.26 -1.46
N GLU A 182 15.17 -14.47 -1.07
CA GLU A 182 14.24 -15.58 -0.85
C GLU A 182 13.37 -15.33 0.39
N GLN A 183 13.95 -14.84 1.48
CA GLN A 183 13.22 -14.46 2.69
C GLN A 183 12.18 -13.38 2.40
N GLN A 184 12.53 -12.37 1.59
CA GLN A 184 11.61 -11.31 1.20
C GLN A 184 10.45 -11.83 0.34
N ARG A 185 10.70 -12.77 -0.56
CA ARG A 185 9.64 -13.42 -1.33
C ARG A 185 8.73 -14.29 -0.44
N VAL A 186 9.27 -14.96 0.58
CA VAL A 186 8.46 -15.65 1.59
C VAL A 186 7.60 -14.66 2.37
N ALA A 187 8.16 -13.53 2.81
CA ALA A 187 7.42 -12.48 3.51
C ALA A 187 6.29 -11.90 2.64
N LEU A 188 6.54 -11.70 1.34
CA LEU A 188 5.53 -11.24 0.38
C LEU A 188 4.40 -12.28 0.21
N ALA A 189 4.74 -13.57 0.05
CA ALA A 189 3.76 -14.65 -0.01
C ALA A 189 2.91 -14.72 1.27
N ARG A 190 3.55 -14.59 2.45
CA ARG A 190 2.88 -14.52 3.76
C ARG A 190 1.92 -13.33 3.85
N ALA A 191 2.33 -12.17 3.34
CA ALA A 191 1.49 -10.97 3.35
C ALA A 191 0.24 -11.13 2.49
N LEU A 192 0.31 -11.90 1.40
CA LEU A 192 -0.76 -11.98 0.40
C LEU A 192 -1.65 -13.23 0.53
N ILE A 193 -1.26 -14.23 1.31
CA ILE A 193 -1.99 -15.50 1.41
C ILE A 193 -3.44 -15.34 1.90
N THR A 194 -3.70 -14.31 2.69
CA THR A 194 -5.05 -14.03 3.21
C THR A 194 -5.97 -13.38 2.18
N GLY A 195 -5.43 -12.92 1.04
CA GLY A 195 -6.16 -12.17 0.02
C GLY A 195 -6.50 -10.74 0.46
N PRO A 196 -5.55 -9.97 1.01
CA PRO A 196 -5.81 -8.62 1.50
C PRO A 196 -6.15 -7.66 0.35
N GLN A 197 -6.87 -6.58 0.65
CA GLN A 197 -7.10 -5.50 -0.32
C GLN A 197 -5.92 -4.52 -0.41
N ILE A 198 -5.13 -4.43 0.66
CA ILE A 198 -4.05 -3.45 0.79
C ILE A 198 -2.74 -4.16 1.12
N LEU A 199 -1.70 -3.86 0.34
CA LEU A 199 -0.32 -4.22 0.63
C LEU A 199 0.41 -3.00 1.19
N MET A 200 0.97 -3.11 2.38
CA MET A 200 1.82 -2.10 3.00
C MET A 200 3.24 -2.61 3.09
N ALA A 201 4.16 -1.93 2.42
CA ALA A 201 5.57 -2.32 2.37
C ALA A 201 6.46 -1.21 2.90
N ASP A 202 7.25 -1.51 3.94
CA ASP A 202 8.24 -0.59 4.51
C ASP A 202 9.64 -1.03 4.09
N GLU A 203 10.25 -0.25 3.20
CA GLU A 203 11.58 -0.51 2.61
C GLU A 203 11.76 -1.95 2.13
N PRO A 204 10.85 -2.49 1.28
CA PRO A 204 10.79 -3.93 0.98
C PRO A 204 12.04 -4.48 0.27
N THR A 205 12.97 -3.62 -0.09
CA THR A 205 14.21 -3.97 -0.79
C THR A 205 15.46 -3.38 -0.12
N GLY A 206 15.31 -2.76 1.06
CA GLY A 206 16.37 -1.95 1.68
C GLY A 206 17.65 -2.74 2.08
N ASP A 207 17.51 -4.01 2.39
CA ASP A 207 18.63 -4.88 2.81
C ASP A 207 19.13 -5.81 1.67
N LEU A 208 18.71 -5.56 0.43
CA LEU A 208 19.04 -6.40 -0.71
C LEU A 208 20.08 -5.72 -1.63
N ASP A 209 20.90 -6.52 -2.29
CA ASP A 209 21.71 -6.03 -3.39
C ASP A 209 20.84 -5.54 -4.56
N ASN A 210 21.38 -4.66 -5.39
CA ASN A 210 20.62 -3.98 -6.46
C ASN A 210 19.88 -4.94 -7.40
N ARG A 211 20.49 -6.09 -7.76
CA ARG A 211 19.89 -7.07 -8.66
C ARG A 211 18.72 -7.79 -8.00
N THR A 212 18.90 -8.20 -6.77
CA THR A 212 17.87 -8.87 -5.98
C THR A 212 16.74 -7.90 -5.65
N ALA A 213 17.06 -6.64 -5.32
CA ALA A 213 16.09 -5.57 -5.09
C ALA A 213 15.19 -5.35 -6.31
N GLU A 214 15.78 -5.29 -7.52
CA GLU A 214 15.02 -5.15 -8.77
C GLU A 214 14.05 -6.32 -8.97
N MET A 215 14.52 -7.58 -8.83
CA MET A 215 13.67 -8.77 -8.98
C MET A 215 12.50 -8.79 -7.97
N VAL A 216 12.73 -8.37 -6.72
CA VAL A 216 11.68 -8.32 -5.70
C VAL A 216 10.69 -7.21 -6.01
N PHE A 217 11.15 -6.04 -6.45
CA PHE A 217 10.26 -4.94 -6.81
C PHE A 217 9.42 -5.27 -8.05
N GLU A 218 10.00 -5.89 -9.08
CA GLU A 218 9.25 -6.40 -10.24
C GLU A 218 8.17 -7.41 -9.84
N LEU A 219 8.49 -8.31 -8.89
CA LEU A 219 7.52 -9.25 -8.34
C LEU A 219 6.38 -8.53 -7.62
N ILE A 220 6.67 -7.51 -6.79
CA ILE A 220 5.65 -6.69 -6.13
C ILE A 220 4.74 -6.02 -7.18
N GLN A 221 5.31 -5.42 -8.23
CA GLN A 221 4.54 -4.79 -9.30
C GLN A 221 3.67 -5.79 -10.07
N ARG A 222 4.19 -7.00 -10.35
CA ARG A 222 3.43 -8.07 -11.00
C ARG A 222 2.23 -8.46 -10.15
N LEU A 223 2.45 -8.79 -8.86
CA LEU A 223 1.40 -9.21 -7.94
C LEU A 223 0.38 -8.07 -7.69
N HIS A 224 0.84 -6.82 -7.60
CA HIS A 224 -0.05 -5.66 -7.51
C HIS A 224 -1.06 -5.62 -8.67
N ARG A 225 -0.58 -5.79 -9.91
CA ARG A 225 -1.44 -5.78 -11.12
C ARG A 225 -2.34 -7.01 -11.20
N GLU A 226 -1.80 -8.20 -10.97
CA GLU A 226 -2.53 -9.48 -11.09
C GLU A 226 -3.65 -9.60 -10.06
N TYR A 227 -3.38 -9.21 -8.82
CA TYR A 227 -4.34 -9.30 -7.72
C TYR A 227 -5.11 -8.00 -7.48
N ARG A 228 -4.90 -6.96 -8.31
CA ARG A 228 -5.54 -5.63 -8.20
C ARG A 228 -5.41 -5.04 -6.79
N LEU A 229 -4.23 -5.18 -6.20
CA LEU A 229 -3.95 -4.68 -4.86
C LEU A 229 -3.94 -3.15 -4.85
N THR A 230 -4.26 -2.57 -3.71
CA THR A 230 -3.80 -1.21 -3.40
C THR A 230 -2.48 -1.33 -2.67
N SER A 231 -1.41 -0.69 -3.14
CA SER A 231 -0.08 -0.87 -2.56
C SER A 231 0.48 0.44 -2.06
N LEU A 232 0.86 0.50 -0.78
CA LEU A 232 1.60 1.61 -0.17
C LEU A 232 3.04 1.16 0.04
N ILE A 233 3.97 1.80 -0.66
CA ILE A 233 5.40 1.46 -0.62
C ILE A 233 6.16 2.61 0.01
N VAL A 234 6.66 2.44 1.22
CA VAL A 234 7.64 3.34 1.82
C VAL A 234 9.01 2.96 1.27
N THR A 235 9.73 3.91 0.68
CA THR A 235 11.07 3.65 0.15
C THR A 235 11.92 4.92 0.07
N HIS A 236 13.23 4.76 0.22
CA HIS A 236 14.21 5.78 -0.13
C HIS A 236 14.76 5.60 -1.56
N ASN A 237 14.43 4.49 -2.23
CA ASN A 237 14.81 4.24 -3.63
C ASN A 237 13.89 5.03 -4.57
N LEU A 238 14.41 6.13 -5.11
CA LEU A 238 13.64 7.02 -5.98
C LEU A 238 13.33 6.39 -7.33
N ASP A 239 14.13 5.44 -7.81
CA ASP A 239 13.87 4.74 -9.08
C ASP A 239 12.64 3.82 -8.94
N PHE A 240 12.48 3.17 -7.80
CA PHE A 240 11.28 2.40 -7.51
C PHE A 240 10.06 3.30 -7.29
N ALA A 241 10.24 4.43 -6.59
CA ALA A 241 9.16 5.40 -6.40
C ALA A 241 8.63 5.97 -7.74
N ARG A 242 9.51 6.22 -8.71
CA ARG A 242 9.12 6.68 -10.07
C ARG A 242 8.24 5.70 -10.83
N ARG A 243 8.28 4.42 -10.48
CA ARG A 243 7.52 3.34 -11.11
C ARG A 243 6.16 3.10 -10.44
N CYS A 244 5.83 3.86 -9.40
CA CYS A 244 4.51 3.88 -8.77
C CYS A 244 3.59 4.87 -9.48
N ASP A 245 2.27 4.71 -9.30
CA ASP A 245 1.27 5.56 -9.94
C ASP A 245 1.32 7.01 -9.41
N ARG A 246 1.64 7.17 -8.12
CA ARG A 246 1.75 8.45 -7.44
C ARG A 246 2.80 8.40 -6.33
N VAL A 247 3.38 9.56 -6.04
CA VAL A 247 4.39 9.71 -4.99
C VAL A 247 3.99 10.80 -4.00
N LEU A 248 4.00 10.47 -2.72
CA LEU A 248 3.92 11.43 -1.62
C LEU A 248 5.30 11.62 -1.00
N ARG A 249 5.75 12.86 -0.90
CA ARG A 249 6.95 13.21 -0.13
C ARG A 249 6.54 13.63 1.27
N LEU A 250 7.07 12.92 2.27
CA LEU A 250 6.92 13.28 3.67
C LEU A 250 8.13 14.13 4.08
N HIS A 251 7.87 15.38 4.44
CA HIS A 251 8.90 16.34 4.86
C HIS A 251 8.38 17.23 5.99
N GLN A 252 9.13 17.32 7.08
CA GLN A 252 8.78 18.15 8.26
C GLN A 252 7.33 17.99 8.74
N GLY A 253 6.85 16.76 8.79
CA GLY A 253 5.51 16.44 9.29
C GLY A 253 4.36 16.69 8.29
N HIS A 254 4.66 17.14 7.07
CA HIS A 254 3.67 17.36 6.01
C HIS A 254 3.87 16.38 4.86
N ALA A 255 2.78 16.00 4.20
CA ALA A 255 2.84 15.25 2.94
C ALA A 255 2.49 16.16 1.77
N GLY A 256 3.36 16.15 0.76
CA GLY A 256 3.13 16.81 -0.51
C GLY A 256 3.15 15.80 -1.65
N GLU A 257 2.24 15.93 -2.60
CA GLU A 257 2.29 15.14 -3.82
C GLU A 257 3.41 15.67 -4.72
N VAL A 258 4.25 14.74 -5.20
CA VAL A 258 5.34 15.05 -6.14
C VAL A 258 5.15 14.25 -7.41
N SER A 259 5.40 14.90 -8.55
CA SER A 259 5.41 14.19 -9.82
C SER A 259 6.53 13.13 -9.81
N PRO A 260 6.26 11.87 -10.18
CA PRO A 260 7.32 10.86 -10.32
C PRO A 260 8.48 11.33 -11.20
N ALA A 261 8.20 12.12 -12.24
CA ALA A 261 9.21 12.68 -13.15
C ALA A 261 10.09 13.78 -12.50
N SER A 262 9.65 14.41 -11.41
CA SER A 262 10.40 15.47 -10.71
C SER A 262 11.27 14.98 -9.56
N LEU A 263 11.30 13.67 -9.32
CA LEU A 263 12.19 13.06 -8.34
C LEU A 263 13.62 13.08 -8.88
N HIS A 264 14.42 14.06 -8.47
CA HIS A 264 15.85 14.10 -8.79
C HIS A 264 16.65 13.38 -7.71
N ILE A 265 17.67 12.64 -8.14
CA ILE A 265 18.65 11.94 -7.30
C ILE A 265 19.54 12.99 -6.64
#